data_64ac003d30e0595c2fd8642b4ae36a28
#
_entry.id   64ac003d30e0595c2fd8642b4ae36a28
#
_cell.length_a   1.000
_cell.length_b   1.000
_cell.length_c   1.000
_cell.angle_alpha   90.00
_cell.angle_beta   90.00
_cell.angle_gamma   90.00
#
_symmetry.space_group_name_H-M   'P 1'
#
loop_
_entity.id
_entity.type
_entity.pdbx_description
1 polymer ?
#
loop_
_entity_poly.entity_id
_entity_poly.type
_entity_poly.pdbx_seq_one_letter_code
_entity_poly.pdbx_strand_id
1 'polypeptide(L)'
;MTTIMAFRLASVVTAINVLVASGFSIAAIIRPQYLVPAAVPTEVSLLLAMYAAAPRIPLALFILGAIYKQATPALLILGALAGAMQLLDAGIGLFEHDLGKCAGPLFLAVLQFFVVYLLHRSVRITPQTKRG
;
A
#
# COMPACT_ATOMS: atom_id res chain seq x y z
N MET A 1 11.37 15.00 15.07
CA MET A 1 10.84 15.11 13.69
C MET A 1 9.57 15.95 13.73
N THR A 2 9.47 16.96 12.89
CA THR A 2 8.27 17.83 12.84
C THR A 2 7.11 17.07 12.17
N THR A 3 5.85 17.43 12.50
CA THR A 3 4.65 16.82 11.90
C THR A 3 4.65 16.95 10.37
N ILE A 4 5.16 18.07 9.84
CA ILE A 4 5.28 18.30 8.40
C ILE A 4 6.23 17.29 7.75
N MET A 5 7.38 17.03 8.36
CA MET A 5 8.35 16.05 7.85
C MET A 5 7.78 14.63 7.92
N ALA A 6 7.11 14.28 9.02
CA ALA A 6 6.47 12.98 9.17
C ALA A 6 5.37 12.78 8.11
N PHE A 7 4.55 13.80 7.86
CA PHE A 7 3.53 13.75 6.83
C PHE A 7 4.13 13.57 5.43
N ARG A 8 5.17 14.34 5.07
CA ARG A 8 5.84 14.21 3.78
C ARG A 8 6.44 12.82 3.57
N LEU A 9 7.13 12.31 4.59
CA LEU A 9 7.73 10.97 4.54
C LEU A 9 6.65 9.89 4.37
N ALA A 10 5.59 9.95 5.17
CA ALA A 10 4.46 9.02 5.05
C ALA A 10 3.78 9.13 3.68
N SER A 11 3.59 10.36 3.15
CA SER A 11 3.02 10.58 1.82
C SER A 11 3.84 9.93 0.71
N VAL A 12 5.16 10.13 0.71
CA VAL A 12 6.06 9.57 -0.31
C VAL A 12 6.06 8.05 -0.25
N VAL A 13 6.25 7.46 0.93
CA VAL A 13 6.30 6.01 1.09
C VAL A 13 4.96 5.38 0.72
N THR A 14 3.85 5.96 1.19
CA THR A 14 2.52 5.42 0.89
C THR A 14 2.16 5.56 -0.59
N ALA A 15 2.52 6.68 -1.23
CA ALA A 15 2.31 6.86 -2.67
C ALA A 15 3.10 5.81 -3.48
N ILE A 16 4.39 5.62 -3.19
CA ILE A 16 5.22 4.59 -3.85
C ILE A 16 4.59 3.21 -3.66
N ASN A 17 4.21 2.86 -2.42
CA ASN A 17 3.60 1.57 -2.10
C ASN A 17 2.36 1.31 -2.97
N VAL A 18 1.39 2.23 -2.99
CA VAL A 18 0.14 2.00 -3.72
C VAL A 18 0.31 2.09 -5.24
N LEU A 19 1.23 2.92 -5.74
CA LEU A 19 1.52 2.98 -7.17
C LEU A 19 2.20 1.69 -7.65
N VAL A 20 3.13 1.14 -6.89
CA VAL A 20 3.77 -0.15 -7.19
C VAL A 20 2.72 -1.26 -7.15
N ALA A 21 1.92 -1.37 -6.09
CA ALA A 21 0.88 -2.40 -5.96
C ALA A 21 -0.18 -2.31 -7.08
N SER A 22 -0.64 -1.09 -7.42
CA SER A 22 -1.60 -0.89 -8.51
C SER A 22 -0.98 -1.18 -9.87
N GLY A 23 0.28 -0.79 -10.09
CA GLY A 23 1.01 -1.08 -11.32
C GLY A 23 1.15 -2.59 -11.56
N PHE A 24 1.52 -3.37 -10.55
CA PHE A 24 1.54 -4.83 -10.63
C PHE A 24 0.16 -5.42 -10.92
N SER A 25 -0.89 -4.89 -10.28
CA SER A 25 -2.26 -5.35 -10.52
C SER A 25 -2.72 -5.10 -11.95
N ILE A 26 -2.42 -3.92 -12.51
CA ILE A 26 -2.71 -3.59 -13.90
C ILE A 26 -1.90 -4.47 -14.85
N ALA A 27 -0.61 -4.66 -14.58
CA ALA A 27 0.25 -5.54 -15.37
C ALA A 27 -0.27 -6.99 -15.39
N ALA A 28 -0.79 -7.47 -14.25
CA ALA A 28 -1.38 -8.80 -14.14
C ALA A 28 -2.69 -8.96 -14.94
N ILE A 29 -3.49 -7.89 -15.10
CA ILE A 29 -4.66 -7.90 -15.99
C ILE A 29 -4.24 -8.02 -17.46
N ILE A 30 -3.17 -7.29 -17.85
CA ILE A 30 -2.67 -7.31 -19.22
C ILE A 30 -1.98 -8.65 -19.54
N ARG A 31 -1.24 -9.20 -18.57
CA ARG A 31 -0.52 -10.47 -18.67
C ARG A 31 -0.67 -11.29 -17.39
N PRO A 32 -1.69 -12.15 -17.30
CA PRO A 32 -1.94 -12.97 -16.10
C PRO A 32 -0.78 -13.87 -15.70
N GLN A 33 0.14 -14.17 -16.62
CA GLN A 33 1.36 -14.95 -16.35
C GLN A 33 2.29 -14.29 -15.33
N TYR A 34 2.18 -12.98 -15.10
CA TYR A 34 2.95 -12.30 -14.05
C TYR A 34 2.53 -12.72 -12.64
N LEU A 35 1.30 -13.21 -12.47
CA LEU A 35 0.84 -13.75 -11.18
C LEU A 35 1.30 -15.21 -10.99
N VAL A 36 1.19 -16.01 -12.05
CA VAL A 36 1.53 -17.44 -12.01
C VAL A 36 2.34 -17.77 -13.26
N PRO A 37 3.69 -17.75 -13.22
CA PRO A 37 4.55 -17.87 -14.40
C PRO A 37 4.37 -19.15 -15.22
N ALA A 38 3.93 -20.24 -14.60
CA ALA A 38 3.72 -21.53 -15.25
C ALA A 38 2.28 -21.75 -15.78
N ALA A 39 1.36 -20.80 -15.53
CA ALA A 39 -0.03 -20.96 -15.91
C ALA A 39 -0.25 -20.53 -17.37
N VAL A 40 -1.00 -21.34 -18.11
CA VAL A 40 -1.58 -20.92 -19.39
C VAL A 40 -2.62 -19.83 -19.07
N PRO A 41 -2.63 -18.70 -19.82
CA PRO A 41 -3.63 -17.67 -19.62
C PRO A 41 -5.03 -18.26 -19.82
N THR A 42 -5.84 -18.22 -18.78
CA THR A 42 -7.23 -18.71 -18.80
C THR A 42 -8.16 -17.57 -18.42
N GLU A 43 -9.44 -17.70 -18.72
CA GLU A 43 -10.47 -16.76 -18.24
C GLU A 43 -10.47 -16.66 -16.72
N VAL A 44 -10.21 -17.76 -16.02
CA VAL A 44 -10.12 -17.80 -14.56
C VAL A 44 -8.95 -16.98 -14.05
N SER A 45 -7.76 -17.08 -14.68
CA SER A 45 -6.58 -16.30 -14.27
C SER A 45 -6.78 -14.80 -14.50
N LEU A 46 -7.45 -14.42 -15.59
CA LEU A 46 -7.82 -13.03 -15.85
C LEU A 46 -8.83 -12.52 -14.81
N LEU A 47 -9.85 -13.28 -14.52
CA LEU A 47 -10.86 -12.93 -13.51
C LEU A 47 -10.24 -12.73 -12.13
N LEU A 48 -9.34 -13.61 -11.73
CA LEU A 48 -8.60 -13.47 -10.46
C LEU A 48 -7.72 -12.21 -10.44
N ALA A 49 -7.05 -11.89 -11.55
CA ALA A 49 -6.27 -10.65 -11.67
C ALA A 49 -7.17 -9.40 -11.53
N MET A 50 -8.37 -9.42 -12.12
CA MET A 50 -9.34 -8.33 -11.98
C MET A 50 -9.81 -8.18 -10.54
N TYR A 51 -10.13 -9.28 -9.84
CA TYR A 51 -10.50 -9.24 -8.42
C TYR A 51 -9.35 -8.74 -7.54
N ALA A 52 -8.11 -9.08 -7.84
CA ALA A 52 -6.95 -8.56 -7.11
C ALA A 52 -6.75 -7.06 -7.34
N ALA A 53 -7.04 -6.55 -8.53
CA ALA A 53 -6.90 -5.13 -8.86
C ALA A 53 -8.03 -4.27 -8.30
N ALA A 54 -9.24 -4.81 -8.19
CA ALA A 54 -10.44 -4.08 -7.81
C ALA A 54 -10.32 -3.28 -6.48
N PRO A 55 -9.74 -3.80 -5.40
CA PRO A 55 -9.54 -3.01 -4.17
C PRO A 55 -8.32 -2.09 -4.23
N ARG A 56 -7.31 -2.40 -5.03
CA ARG A 56 -6.03 -1.67 -5.07
C ARG A 56 -6.14 -0.35 -5.80
N ILE A 57 -6.88 -0.29 -6.90
CA ILE A 57 -7.04 0.92 -7.69
C ILE A 57 -7.80 2.01 -6.91
N PRO A 58 -8.98 1.77 -6.33
CA PRO A 58 -9.65 2.75 -5.49
C PRO A 58 -8.82 3.18 -4.28
N LEU A 59 -8.13 2.24 -3.63
CA LEU A 59 -7.26 2.56 -2.50
C LEU A 59 -6.17 3.56 -2.90
N ALA A 60 -5.52 3.37 -4.06
CA ALA A 60 -4.52 4.30 -4.56
C ALA A 60 -5.10 5.69 -4.80
N LEU A 61 -6.29 5.78 -5.40
CA LEU A 61 -6.97 7.06 -5.63
C LEU A 61 -7.31 7.79 -4.33
N PHE A 62 -7.82 7.07 -3.33
CA PHE A 62 -8.13 7.67 -2.02
C PHE A 62 -6.86 8.13 -1.29
N ILE A 63 -5.77 7.37 -1.36
CA ILE A 63 -4.49 7.77 -0.77
C ILE A 63 -3.93 9.02 -1.45
N LEU A 64 -3.91 9.06 -2.78
CA LEU A 64 -3.44 10.23 -3.51
C LEU A 64 -4.32 11.46 -3.21
N GLY A 65 -5.64 11.27 -3.10
CA GLY A 65 -6.56 12.31 -2.66
C GLY A 65 -6.30 12.79 -1.23
N ALA A 66 -6.01 11.89 -0.30
CA ALA A 66 -5.66 12.23 1.08
C ALA A 66 -4.34 13.01 1.16
N ILE A 67 -3.35 12.64 0.35
CA ILE A 67 -2.07 13.34 0.25
C ILE A 67 -2.29 14.74 -0.33
N TYR A 68 -3.03 14.86 -1.43
CA TYR A 68 -3.32 16.13 -2.06
C TYR A 68 -4.05 17.10 -1.12
N LYS A 69 -5.02 16.61 -0.37
CA LYS A 69 -5.78 17.39 0.62
C LYS A 69 -5.06 17.53 1.96
N GLN A 70 -3.87 17.01 2.11
CA GLN A 70 -3.11 16.98 3.37
C GLN A 70 -3.93 16.42 4.55
N ALA A 71 -4.80 15.46 4.28
CA ALA A 71 -5.71 14.86 5.25
C ALA A 71 -4.99 13.82 6.11
N THR A 72 -4.28 14.25 7.14
CA THR A 72 -3.48 13.38 8.02
C THR A 72 -4.27 12.19 8.60
N PRO A 73 -5.50 12.36 9.13
CA PRO A 73 -6.26 11.22 9.64
C PRO A 73 -6.57 10.17 8.57
N ALA A 74 -6.93 10.62 7.36
CA ALA A 74 -7.18 9.73 6.24
C ALA A 74 -5.90 8.99 5.83
N LEU A 75 -4.76 9.68 5.75
CA LEU A 75 -3.48 9.08 5.41
C LEU A 75 -3.03 8.05 6.44
N LEU A 76 -3.30 8.26 7.73
CA LEU A 76 -3.01 7.28 8.79
C LEU A 76 -3.79 5.98 8.57
N ILE A 77 -5.10 6.08 8.35
CA ILE A 77 -5.98 4.91 8.19
C ILE A 77 -5.67 4.18 6.88
N LEU A 78 -5.62 4.91 5.78
CA LEU A 78 -5.37 4.33 4.46
C LEU A 78 -3.95 3.79 4.33
N GLY A 79 -2.96 4.45 4.96
CA GLY A 79 -1.59 3.98 5.01
C GLY A 79 -1.45 2.68 5.82
N ALA A 80 -2.14 2.57 6.96
CA ALA A 80 -2.19 1.33 7.72
C ALA A 80 -2.85 0.19 6.92
N LEU A 81 -3.94 0.49 6.19
CA LEU A 81 -4.61 -0.46 5.31
C LEU A 81 -3.67 -0.92 4.17
N ALA A 82 -2.95 0.00 3.54
CA ALA A 82 -1.96 -0.34 2.51
C ALA A 82 -0.85 -1.25 3.05
N GLY A 83 -0.37 -0.99 4.28
CA GLY A 83 0.60 -1.86 4.96
C GLY A 83 0.05 -3.26 5.24
N ALA A 84 -1.21 -3.36 5.70
CA ALA A 84 -1.87 -4.64 5.94
C ALA A 84 -2.05 -5.45 4.65
N MET A 85 -2.40 -4.81 3.54
CA MET A 85 -2.50 -5.48 2.23
C MET A 85 -1.14 -6.05 1.79
N GLN A 86 -0.05 -5.30 1.96
CA GLN A 86 1.29 -5.80 1.65
C GLN A 86 1.70 -6.97 2.55
N LEU A 87 1.29 -6.95 3.81
CA LEU A 87 1.54 -8.07 4.72
C LEU A 87 0.81 -9.34 4.29
N LEU A 88 -0.43 -9.21 3.81
CA LEU A 88 -1.19 -10.33 3.24
C LEU A 88 -0.56 -10.83 1.93
N ASP A 89 -0.11 -9.93 1.06
CA ASP A 89 0.62 -10.30 -0.17
C ASP A 89 1.91 -11.08 0.16
N ALA A 90 2.66 -10.64 1.18
CA ALA A 90 3.83 -11.37 1.65
C ALA A 90 3.48 -12.78 2.18
N GLY A 91 2.35 -12.89 2.89
CA GLY A 91 1.83 -14.19 3.36
C GLY A 91 1.49 -15.13 2.20
N ILE A 92 0.90 -14.61 1.12
CA ILE A 92 0.62 -15.39 -0.11
C ILE A 92 1.93 -15.85 -0.74
N GLY A 93 2.94 -14.96 -0.88
CA GLY A 93 4.26 -15.34 -1.39
C GLY A 93 4.93 -16.44 -0.57
N LEU A 94 4.79 -16.39 0.75
CA LEU A 94 5.27 -17.44 1.64
C LEU A 94 4.53 -18.77 1.42
N PHE A 95 3.22 -18.73 1.24
CA PHE A 95 2.40 -19.91 0.96
C PHE A 95 2.76 -20.56 -0.39
N GLU A 96 3.10 -19.72 -1.40
CA GLU A 96 3.58 -20.20 -2.71
C GLU A 96 5.03 -20.72 -2.68
N HIS A 97 5.72 -20.66 -1.52
CA HIS A 97 7.15 -20.96 -1.38
C HIS A 97 8.06 -20.10 -2.28
N ASP A 98 7.60 -18.90 -2.65
CA ASP A 98 8.33 -17.95 -3.47
C ASP A 98 8.87 -16.80 -2.60
N LEU A 99 10.14 -16.91 -2.21
CA LEU A 99 10.80 -15.91 -1.36
C LEU A 99 10.88 -14.52 -2.04
N GLY A 100 10.94 -14.47 -3.37
CA GLY A 100 10.94 -13.20 -4.11
C GLY A 100 9.60 -12.48 -3.98
N LYS A 101 8.49 -13.22 -4.09
CA LYS A 101 7.14 -12.68 -3.90
C LYS A 101 6.82 -12.35 -2.44
N CYS A 102 7.51 -12.96 -1.49
CA CYS A 102 7.36 -12.66 -0.06
C CYS A 102 8.17 -11.43 0.38
N ALA A 103 9.45 -11.37 0.00
CA ALA A 103 10.40 -10.37 0.53
C ALA A 103 10.03 -8.93 0.14
N GLY A 104 9.61 -8.68 -1.09
CA GLY A 104 9.24 -7.35 -1.57
C GLY A 104 8.05 -6.76 -0.80
N PRO A 105 6.89 -7.43 -0.80
CA PRO A 105 5.73 -6.97 -0.03
C PRO A 105 6.00 -6.88 1.47
N LEU A 106 6.77 -7.79 2.07
CA LEU A 106 7.12 -7.73 3.48
C LEU A 106 7.94 -6.47 3.80
N PHE A 107 8.93 -6.16 2.98
CA PHE A 107 9.73 -4.93 3.13
C PHE A 107 8.84 -3.68 3.04
N LEU A 108 7.94 -3.62 2.05
CA LEU A 108 6.98 -2.52 1.89
C LEU A 108 6.03 -2.42 3.08
N ALA A 109 5.56 -3.54 3.63
CA ALA A 109 4.70 -3.56 4.82
C ALA A 109 5.41 -2.96 6.04
N VAL A 110 6.63 -3.41 6.31
CA VAL A 110 7.43 -2.90 7.45
C VAL A 110 7.67 -1.40 7.30
N LEU A 111 8.12 -0.95 6.13
CA LEU A 111 8.36 0.46 5.88
C LEU A 111 7.07 1.28 6.01
N GLN A 112 5.97 0.77 5.51
CA GLN A 112 4.65 1.41 5.57
C GLN A 112 4.18 1.60 7.01
N PHE A 113 4.22 0.55 7.83
CA PHE A 113 3.84 0.66 9.24
C PHE A 113 4.78 1.59 10.03
N PHE A 114 6.06 1.59 9.69
CA PHE A 114 7.02 2.49 10.31
C PHE A 114 6.67 3.96 10.05
N VAL A 115 6.39 4.34 8.80
CA VAL A 115 6.05 5.75 8.50
C VAL A 115 4.68 6.15 9.05
N VAL A 116 3.71 5.24 9.09
CA VAL A 116 2.41 5.45 9.75
C VAL A 116 2.60 5.68 11.25
N TYR A 117 3.45 4.88 11.90
CA TYR A 117 3.79 5.06 13.32
C TYR A 117 4.45 6.43 13.57
N LEU A 118 5.43 6.82 12.75
CA LEU A 118 6.09 8.12 12.89
C LEU A 118 5.09 9.28 12.74
N LEU A 119 4.20 9.19 11.76
CA LEU A 119 3.15 10.19 11.55
C LEU A 119 2.19 10.26 12.74
N HIS A 120 1.71 9.11 13.20
CA HIS A 120 0.84 9.02 14.36
C HIS A 120 1.47 9.64 15.63
N ARG A 121 2.73 9.28 15.90
CA ARG A 121 3.48 9.82 17.03
C ARG A 121 3.65 11.33 16.92
N SER A 122 3.95 11.86 15.74
CA SER A 122 4.16 13.29 15.53
C SER A 122 2.90 14.12 15.79
N VAL A 123 1.73 13.60 15.44
CA VAL A 123 0.44 14.24 15.68
C VAL A 123 0.10 14.27 17.18
N ARG A 124 0.42 13.21 17.91
CA ARG A 124 0.15 13.15 19.36
C ARG A 124 1.03 14.10 20.18
N ILE A 125 2.26 14.36 19.75
CA ILE A 125 3.22 15.17 20.49
C ILE A 125 2.98 16.68 20.29
N THR A 126 2.33 17.07 19.19
CA THR A 126 2.00 18.47 18.93
C THR A 126 0.70 18.82 19.70
N PRO A 127 0.77 19.57 20.82
CA PRO A 127 -0.45 19.99 21.54
C PRO A 127 -1.29 20.80 20.56
N GLN A 128 -2.56 20.44 20.44
CA GLN A 128 -3.53 21.32 19.79
C GLN A 128 -3.60 22.60 20.63
N THR A 129 -2.90 23.63 20.18
CA THR A 129 -3.14 24.99 20.70
C THR A 129 -4.61 25.26 20.39
N LYS A 130 -5.46 25.19 21.45
CA LYS A 130 -6.88 25.51 21.37
C LYS A 130 -6.96 26.88 20.68
N ARG A 131 -7.47 26.91 19.47
CA ARG A 131 -8.00 28.15 18.89
C ARG A 131 -9.22 28.48 19.73
N GLY A 132 -8.99 29.37 20.71
CA GLY A 132 -10.05 30.08 21.38
C GLY A 132 -10.67 31.11 20.44
#